data_fa0f54c627c778b5027952a269e8efa8
#
_entry.id   fa0f54c627c778b5027952a269e8efa8
#
_cell.length_a   1.000
_cell.length_b   1.000
_cell.length_c   1.000
_cell.angle_alpha   90.00
_cell.angle_beta   90.00
_cell.angle_gamma   90.00
#
_symmetry.space_group_name_H-M   'P 1'
#
loop_
_entity.id
_entity.type
_entity.pdbx_description
1 polymer ?
#
loop_
_entity_poly.entity_id
_entity_poly.type
_entity_poly.pdbx_seq_one_letter_code
_entity_poly.pdbx_strand_id
1 'polypeptide(L)'
;MANESSVSRLQRDTLHDGSNSSIASSSLNTSLNVGFRKAMLELAARTGVRDLPVEVRPQILYNPEMRSPNFFVPGVIGLVLQIATMFTMAMSLVRERERGTLEQLMVSPLSRWGLMLGKLTPYLCISMMMAVSPIGIMQWVFNVPIAGDFQSLLIATLLYVFALLSLGLLISTWAQNQIQALQMCVIFVLPSVFFSGFIFPRETMPWIFYGVSALLPATYYIELQRAIVLRGASLGDFWLNIVILAGMGLAVISLCALQFKWKIT
;
A
#
# COMPACT_ATOMS: atom_id res chain seq x y z
N MET A 1 -10.79 -4.99 -44.26
CA MET A 1 -11.03 -5.65 -42.94
C MET A 1 -9.78 -5.92 -42.09
N ALA A 2 -8.56 -5.88 -42.64
CA ALA A 2 -7.33 -6.08 -41.84
C ALA A 2 -6.82 -4.81 -41.11
N ASN A 3 -7.43 -3.65 -41.32
CA ASN A 3 -6.93 -2.35 -40.86
C ASN A 3 -7.49 -1.92 -39.46
N GLU A 4 -8.67 -2.36 -39.09
CA GLU A 4 -9.28 -1.96 -37.79
C GLU A 4 -8.67 -2.67 -36.59
N SER A 5 -8.23 -3.92 -36.75
CA SER A 5 -7.61 -4.68 -35.67
C SER A 5 -6.19 -4.22 -35.31
N SER A 6 -5.48 -3.66 -36.29
CA SER A 6 -4.14 -3.08 -36.07
C SER A 6 -4.21 -1.69 -35.44
N VAL A 7 -5.18 -0.86 -35.82
CA VAL A 7 -5.43 0.45 -35.24
C VAL A 7 -5.88 0.31 -33.78
N SER A 8 -6.77 -0.64 -33.48
CA SER A 8 -7.24 -0.89 -32.10
C SER A 8 -6.17 -1.47 -31.17
N ARG A 9 -5.16 -2.16 -31.71
CA ARG A 9 -3.98 -2.59 -30.91
C ARG A 9 -3.04 -1.43 -30.63
N LEU A 10 -2.73 -0.63 -31.63
CA LEU A 10 -1.88 0.57 -31.44
C LEU A 10 -2.51 1.57 -30.46
N GLN A 11 -3.84 1.69 -30.47
CA GLN A 11 -4.56 2.56 -29.55
C GLN A 11 -4.54 2.01 -28.12
N ARG A 12 -4.53 0.70 -27.90
CA ARG A 12 -4.38 0.07 -26.58
C ARG A 12 -2.97 0.23 -26.03
N ASP A 13 -1.96 0.12 -26.87
CA ASP A 13 -0.55 0.20 -26.43
C ASP A 13 -0.11 1.64 -26.08
N THR A 14 -0.93 2.66 -26.41
CA THR A 14 -0.67 4.07 -26.05
C THR A 14 -1.39 4.54 -24.81
N LEU A 15 -2.23 3.70 -24.19
CA LEU A 15 -2.88 4.02 -22.91
C LEU A 15 -1.91 3.73 -21.76
N HIS A 16 -1.50 4.77 -21.05
CA HIS A 16 -0.59 4.67 -19.92
C HIS A 16 -1.30 4.99 -18.61
N ASP A 17 -1.01 4.19 -17.58
CA ASP A 17 -1.44 4.47 -16.21
C ASP A 17 -0.66 5.68 -15.67
N GLY A 18 -1.33 6.81 -15.50
CA GLY A 18 -0.75 8.05 -14.96
C GLY A 18 -0.65 8.09 -13.45
N SER A 19 -1.01 7.02 -12.73
CA SER A 19 -0.94 6.96 -11.27
C SER A 19 0.49 7.12 -10.75
N ASN A 20 1.49 6.73 -11.55
CA ASN A 20 2.91 6.98 -11.30
C ASN A 20 3.48 7.92 -12.38
N SER A 21 3.68 9.19 -12.02
CA SER A 21 4.14 10.22 -12.96
C SER A 21 5.51 9.95 -13.57
N SER A 22 6.43 9.32 -12.85
CA SER A 22 7.78 9.02 -13.35
C SER A 22 7.78 7.86 -14.35
N ILE A 23 7.01 6.82 -14.10
CA ILE A 23 6.84 5.70 -15.04
C ILE A 23 6.02 6.15 -16.25
N ALA A 24 4.96 6.91 -16.04
CA ALA A 24 4.14 7.43 -17.12
C ALA A 24 4.96 8.28 -18.10
N SER A 25 5.82 9.19 -17.61
CA SER A 25 6.66 10.02 -18.48
C SER A 25 7.71 9.22 -19.24
N SER A 26 8.36 8.23 -18.59
CA SER A 26 9.35 7.39 -19.25
C SER A 26 8.72 6.45 -20.29
N SER A 27 7.57 5.85 -19.97
CA SER A 27 6.84 4.99 -20.89
C SER A 27 6.26 5.75 -22.07
N LEU A 28 5.78 7.00 -21.84
CA LEU A 28 5.36 7.91 -22.91
C LEU A 28 6.49 8.20 -23.90
N ASN A 29 7.64 8.62 -23.39
CA ASN A 29 8.80 8.91 -24.24
C ASN A 29 9.24 7.68 -25.03
N THR A 30 9.22 6.50 -24.41
CA THR A 30 9.58 5.24 -25.07
C THR A 30 8.54 4.85 -26.12
N SER A 31 7.25 4.89 -25.79
CA SER A 31 6.18 4.51 -26.73
C SER A 31 6.06 5.49 -27.90
N LEU A 32 6.26 6.79 -27.66
CA LEU A 32 6.32 7.80 -28.73
C LEU A 32 7.48 7.49 -29.70
N ASN A 33 8.67 7.24 -29.16
CA ASN A 33 9.84 6.94 -29.99
C ASN A 33 9.71 5.62 -30.75
N VAL A 34 9.22 4.56 -30.11
CA VAL A 34 9.04 3.25 -30.72
C VAL A 34 7.88 3.26 -31.72
N GLY A 35 6.74 3.83 -31.35
CA GLY A 35 5.56 3.93 -32.19
C GLY A 35 5.81 4.78 -33.44
N PHE A 36 6.43 5.94 -33.28
CA PHE A 36 6.80 6.81 -34.38
C PHE A 36 7.80 6.14 -35.33
N ARG A 37 8.82 5.49 -34.79
CA ARG A 37 9.82 4.77 -35.57
C ARG A 37 9.22 3.61 -36.35
N LYS A 38 8.29 2.85 -35.77
CA LYS A 38 7.62 1.72 -36.41
C LYS A 38 6.67 2.17 -37.50
N ALA A 39 5.88 3.23 -37.22
CA ALA A 39 4.99 3.84 -38.23
C ALA A 39 5.78 4.43 -39.42
N MET A 40 6.92 5.08 -39.15
CA MET A 40 7.83 5.58 -40.18
C MET A 40 8.37 4.47 -41.08
N LEU A 41 8.81 3.36 -40.51
CA LEU A 41 9.37 2.22 -41.24
C LEU A 41 8.31 1.51 -42.11
N GLU A 42 7.10 1.33 -41.56
CA GLU A 42 6.01 0.67 -42.32
C GLU A 42 5.49 1.52 -43.48
N LEU A 43 5.38 2.84 -43.33
CA LEU A 43 4.90 3.72 -44.37
C LEU A 43 5.97 4.04 -45.41
N ALA A 44 7.21 4.22 -45.01
CA ALA A 44 8.34 4.33 -45.95
C ALA A 44 8.45 3.09 -46.84
N ALA A 45 8.15 1.90 -46.25
CA ALA A 45 8.14 0.64 -47.01
C ALA A 45 6.96 0.52 -48.00
N ARG A 46 5.82 1.17 -47.74
CA ARG A 46 4.60 1.04 -48.55
C ARG A 46 4.41 2.14 -49.58
N THR A 47 4.81 3.35 -49.31
CA THR A 47 4.40 4.52 -50.14
C THR A 47 5.57 5.31 -50.69
N GLY A 48 6.80 5.09 -50.27
CA GLY A 48 7.94 5.92 -50.68
C GLY A 48 7.86 7.39 -50.20
N VAL A 49 6.84 7.75 -49.45
CA VAL A 49 6.58 9.13 -48.97
C VAL A 49 7.24 9.30 -47.59
N ARG A 50 8.05 10.35 -47.46
CA ARG A 50 8.82 10.66 -46.25
C ARG A 50 8.04 11.41 -45.18
N ASP A 51 6.94 12.04 -45.49
CA ASP A 51 6.14 12.84 -44.58
C ASP A 51 4.86 12.11 -44.17
N LEU A 52 4.69 11.88 -42.89
CA LEU A 52 3.60 11.11 -42.32
C LEU A 52 2.60 12.01 -41.59
N PRO A 53 1.30 11.91 -41.92
CA PRO A 53 0.23 12.54 -41.14
C PRO A 53 -0.23 11.66 -39.99
N VAL A 54 0.71 11.09 -39.23
CA VAL A 54 0.34 10.27 -38.05
C VAL A 54 0.66 11.10 -36.78
N GLU A 55 -0.39 11.63 -36.20
CA GLU A 55 -0.30 12.30 -34.90
C GLU A 55 -0.47 11.26 -33.78
N VAL A 56 0.61 10.92 -33.09
CA VAL A 56 0.55 10.08 -31.91
C VAL A 56 0.12 10.94 -30.72
N ARG A 57 -1.11 10.78 -30.26
CA ARG A 57 -1.62 11.43 -29.05
C ARG A 57 -1.57 10.44 -27.88
N PRO A 58 -0.52 10.44 -27.06
CA PRO A 58 -0.48 9.60 -25.88
C PRO A 58 -1.55 10.07 -24.91
N GLN A 59 -2.37 9.13 -24.43
CA GLN A 59 -3.38 9.42 -23.42
C GLN A 59 -2.95 8.84 -22.07
N ILE A 60 -2.75 9.71 -21.09
CA ILE A 60 -2.43 9.32 -19.73
C ILE A 60 -3.74 9.12 -18.97
N LEU A 61 -3.92 7.93 -18.44
CA LEU A 61 -5.06 7.59 -17.59
C LEU A 61 -4.77 7.94 -16.12
N TYR A 62 -5.82 8.29 -15.39
CA TYR A 62 -5.84 8.52 -13.93
C TYR A 62 -5.02 9.68 -13.38
N ASN A 63 -4.03 10.20 -14.10
CA ASN A 63 -3.28 11.40 -13.72
C ASN A 63 -2.84 12.20 -14.97
N PRO A 64 -3.79 12.78 -15.74
CA PRO A 64 -3.48 13.47 -17.00
C PRO A 64 -2.51 14.63 -16.83
N GLU A 65 -2.54 15.30 -15.68
CA GLU A 65 -1.68 16.45 -15.36
C GLU A 65 -0.32 16.04 -14.77
N MET A 66 -0.04 14.73 -14.65
CA MET A 66 1.19 14.17 -14.04
C MET A 66 1.53 14.81 -12.68
N ARG A 67 0.51 15.09 -11.87
CA ARG A 67 0.73 15.68 -10.55
C ARG A 67 1.42 14.68 -9.63
N SER A 68 2.63 15.01 -9.18
CA SER A 68 3.38 14.22 -8.22
C SER A 68 2.63 13.92 -6.92
N PRO A 69 1.83 14.86 -6.33
CA PRO A 69 1.05 14.58 -5.14
C PRO A 69 0.09 13.40 -5.28
N ASN A 70 -0.54 13.19 -6.43
CA ASN A 70 -1.47 12.09 -6.66
C ASN A 70 -0.81 10.72 -6.44
N PHE A 71 0.47 10.61 -6.76
CA PHE A 71 1.22 9.36 -6.56
C PHE A 71 1.81 9.25 -5.14
N PHE A 72 2.44 10.33 -4.64
CA PHE A 72 3.18 10.28 -3.39
C PHE A 72 2.30 10.35 -2.15
N VAL A 73 1.26 11.21 -2.16
CA VAL A 73 0.47 11.48 -0.95
C VAL A 73 -0.24 10.24 -0.41
N PRO A 74 -0.93 9.42 -1.23
CA PRO A 74 -1.52 8.18 -0.74
C PRO A 74 -0.49 7.23 -0.12
N GLY A 75 0.68 7.08 -0.75
CA GLY A 75 1.74 6.25 -0.22
C GLY A 75 2.31 6.76 1.11
N VAL A 76 2.52 8.08 1.25
CA VAL A 76 2.95 8.70 2.52
C VAL A 76 1.94 8.44 3.62
N ILE A 77 0.65 8.54 3.34
CA ILE A 77 -0.41 8.24 4.32
C ILE A 77 -0.28 6.81 4.84
N GLY A 78 -0.08 5.84 3.95
CA GLY A 78 0.15 4.45 4.35
C GLY A 78 1.32 4.30 5.32
N LEU A 79 2.45 4.94 5.03
CA LEU A 79 3.64 4.90 5.88
C LEU A 79 3.47 5.65 7.21
N VAL A 80 2.82 6.81 7.20
CA VAL A 80 2.52 7.56 8.44
C VAL A 80 1.61 6.74 9.35
N LEU A 81 0.58 6.12 8.80
CA LEU A 81 -0.29 5.22 9.55
C LEU A 81 0.47 4.01 10.09
N GLN A 82 1.38 3.44 9.31
CA GLN A 82 2.22 2.33 9.75
C GLN A 82 3.05 2.72 10.98
N ILE A 83 3.75 3.83 10.91
CA ILE A 83 4.59 4.31 12.01
C ILE A 83 3.73 4.56 13.25
N ALA A 84 2.68 5.38 13.12
CA ALA A 84 1.84 5.78 14.25
C ALA A 84 1.18 4.56 14.92
N THR A 85 0.55 3.69 14.14
CA THR A 85 -0.21 2.55 14.63
C THR A 85 0.69 1.49 15.25
N MET A 86 1.77 1.13 14.53
CA MET A 86 2.67 0.06 14.96
C MET A 86 3.45 0.44 16.23
N PHE A 87 3.97 1.69 16.31
CA PHE A 87 4.65 2.17 17.49
C PHE A 87 3.73 2.26 18.71
N THR A 88 2.53 2.80 18.55
CA THR A 88 1.57 2.93 19.63
C THR A 88 1.23 1.57 20.23
N MET A 89 0.99 0.56 19.38
CA MET A 89 0.66 -0.79 19.86
C MET A 89 1.87 -1.51 20.43
N ALA A 90 3.06 -1.39 19.82
CA ALA A 90 4.27 -2.02 20.31
C ALA A 90 4.65 -1.55 21.71
N MET A 91 4.47 -0.25 22.00
CA MET A 91 4.74 0.32 23.31
C MET A 91 3.69 -0.05 24.39
N SER A 92 2.48 -0.40 23.98
CA SER A 92 1.35 -0.64 24.88
C SER A 92 1.65 -1.76 25.90
N LEU A 93 2.03 -2.94 25.44
CA LEU A 93 2.29 -4.10 26.29
C LEU A 93 3.63 -3.99 27.03
N VAL A 94 4.63 -3.42 26.39
CA VAL A 94 5.95 -3.21 26.97
C VAL A 94 5.88 -2.23 28.16
N ARG A 95 5.09 -1.16 28.03
CA ARG A 95 4.85 -0.21 29.13
C ARG A 95 4.19 -0.87 30.33
N GLU A 96 3.25 -1.80 30.12
CA GLU A 96 2.64 -2.56 31.21
C GLU A 96 3.63 -3.52 31.87
N ARG A 97 4.53 -4.11 31.06
CA ARG A 97 5.61 -4.96 31.59
C ARG A 97 6.57 -4.15 32.47
N GLU A 98 7.01 -2.98 32.00
CA GLU A 98 7.92 -2.11 32.78
C GLU A 98 7.28 -1.57 34.05
N ARG A 99 5.96 -1.41 34.09
CA ARG A 99 5.20 -0.99 35.28
C ARG A 99 4.83 -2.13 36.22
N GLY A 100 5.13 -3.38 35.87
CA GLY A 100 4.76 -4.56 36.66
C GLY A 100 3.27 -4.89 36.69
N THR A 101 2.45 -4.21 35.87
CA THR A 101 1.00 -4.45 35.79
C THR A 101 0.65 -5.65 34.90
N LEU A 102 1.59 -6.15 34.12
CA LEU A 102 1.38 -7.32 33.26
C LEU A 102 1.08 -8.58 34.07
N GLU A 103 1.72 -8.75 35.25
CA GLU A 103 1.51 -9.90 36.13
C GLU A 103 0.08 -9.92 36.67
N GLN A 104 -0.48 -8.77 37.03
CA GLN A 104 -1.87 -8.64 37.47
C GLN A 104 -2.86 -9.04 36.38
N LEU A 105 -2.54 -8.71 35.11
CA LEU A 105 -3.34 -9.10 33.96
C LEU A 105 -3.31 -10.62 33.72
N MET A 106 -2.18 -11.27 34.00
CA MET A 106 -2.00 -12.72 33.83
C MET A 106 -2.75 -13.55 34.87
N VAL A 107 -2.96 -13.03 36.08
CA VAL A 107 -3.74 -13.69 37.14
C VAL A 107 -5.26 -13.60 36.89
N SER A 108 -5.69 -12.69 35.99
CA SER A 108 -7.08 -12.55 35.64
C SER A 108 -7.61 -13.79 34.87
N PRO A 109 -8.85 -14.23 35.10
CA PRO A 109 -9.45 -15.42 34.45
C PRO A 109 -9.80 -15.18 32.97
N LEU A 110 -9.12 -14.25 32.30
CA LEU A 110 -9.34 -13.92 30.89
C LEU A 110 -8.70 -14.94 29.96
N SER A 111 -9.43 -15.30 28.89
CA SER A 111 -8.85 -16.09 27.82
C SER A 111 -7.77 -15.27 27.08
N ARG A 112 -6.74 -15.93 26.51
CA ARG A 112 -5.68 -15.26 25.75
C ARG A 112 -6.19 -14.43 24.60
N TRP A 113 -7.17 -14.96 23.90
CA TRP A 113 -7.86 -14.24 22.82
C TRP A 113 -8.61 -13.00 23.34
N GLY A 114 -9.29 -13.16 24.49
CA GLY A 114 -9.98 -12.04 25.14
C GLY A 114 -9.04 -10.91 25.52
N LEU A 115 -7.88 -11.24 26.06
CA LEU A 115 -6.86 -10.26 26.42
C LEU A 115 -6.30 -9.56 25.18
N MET A 116 -5.97 -10.30 24.11
CA MET A 116 -5.40 -9.73 22.90
C MET A 116 -6.42 -8.86 22.14
N LEU A 117 -7.63 -9.36 21.94
CA LEU A 117 -8.69 -8.60 21.30
C LEU A 117 -9.13 -7.39 22.13
N GLY A 118 -9.20 -7.55 23.46
CA GLY A 118 -9.52 -6.46 24.38
C GLY A 118 -8.51 -5.32 24.31
N LYS A 119 -7.22 -5.63 24.11
CA LYS A 119 -6.19 -4.60 23.85
C LYS A 119 -6.26 -4.03 22.46
N LEU A 120 -6.46 -4.87 21.46
CA LEU A 120 -6.45 -4.46 20.06
C LEU A 120 -7.59 -3.49 19.73
N THR A 121 -8.78 -3.73 20.30
CA THR A 121 -9.99 -2.94 20.02
C THR A 121 -9.84 -1.43 20.31
N PRO A 122 -9.40 -0.96 21.50
CA PRO A 122 -9.27 0.46 21.74
C PRO A 122 -8.20 1.11 20.84
N TYR A 123 -7.09 0.42 20.59
CA TYR A 123 -6.06 0.93 19.69
C TYR A 123 -6.53 0.97 18.24
N LEU A 124 -7.40 0.04 17.82
CA LEU A 124 -8.04 0.07 16.51
C LEU A 124 -8.90 1.33 16.35
N CYS A 125 -9.72 1.64 17.34
CA CYS A 125 -10.56 2.87 17.33
C CYS A 125 -9.68 4.13 17.26
N ILE A 126 -8.64 4.22 18.10
CA ILE A 126 -7.73 5.36 18.12
C ILE A 126 -6.99 5.50 16.77
N SER A 127 -6.48 4.40 16.22
CA SER A 127 -5.76 4.42 14.95
C SER A 127 -6.67 4.77 13.77
N MET A 128 -7.93 4.34 13.80
CA MET A 128 -8.91 4.75 12.80
C MET A 128 -9.23 6.25 12.88
N MET A 129 -9.37 6.79 14.08
CA MET A 129 -9.50 8.24 14.26
C MET A 129 -8.27 9.00 13.75
N MET A 130 -7.07 8.48 14.04
CA MET A 130 -5.83 9.07 13.52
C MET A 130 -5.73 8.99 12.01
N ALA A 131 -6.32 7.99 11.35
CA ALA A 131 -6.32 7.84 9.90
C ALA A 131 -7.15 8.92 9.18
N VAL A 132 -8.16 9.46 9.83
CA VAL A 132 -9.03 10.52 9.25
C VAL A 132 -8.22 11.79 8.95
N SER A 133 -7.28 12.15 9.83
CA SER A 133 -6.47 13.37 9.68
C SER A 133 -5.64 13.39 8.38
N PRO A 134 -4.77 12.42 8.07
CA PRO A 134 -3.99 12.44 6.85
C PRO A 134 -4.85 12.24 5.60
N ILE A 135 -5.97 11.51 5.67
CA ILE A 135 -6.92 11.40 4.55
C ILE A 135 -7.57 12.78 4.28
N GLY A 136 -7.94 13.51 5.31
CA GLY A 136 -8.45 14.88 5.19
C GLY A 136 -7.40 15.84 4.60
N ILE A 137 -6.15 15.75 5.06
CA ILE A 137 -5.04 16.57 4.52
C ILE A 137 -4.84 16.26 3.03
N MET A 138 -4.90 14.98 2.64
CA MET A 138 -4.80 14.58 1.23
C MET A 138 -5.83 15.29 0.36
N GLN A 139 -7.07 15.34 0.81
CA GLN A 139 -8.17 15.92 0.04
C GLN A 139 -8.15 17.46 0.03
N TRP A 140 -7.94 18.08 1.20
CA TRP A 140 -8.11 19.52 1.35
C TRP A 140 -6.84 20.34 1.10
N VAL A 141 -5.67 19.79 1.42
CA VAL A 141 -4.40 20.52 1.25
C VAL A 141 -3.76 20.18 -0.09
N PHE A 142 -3.71 18.89 -0.44
CA PHE A 142 -3.07 18.43 -1.68
C PHE A 142 -4.03 18.38 -2.88
N ASN A 143 -5.34 18.58 -2.67
CA ASN A 143 -6.36 18.51 -3.72
C ASN A 143 -6.29 17.18 -4.51
N VAL A 144 -5.95 16.08 -3.82
CA VAL A 144 -5.99 14.74 -4.43
C VAL A 144 -7.44 14.26 -4.44
N PRO A 145 -8.05 14.09 -5.62
CA PRO A 145 -9.46 13.68 -5.70
C PRO A 145 -9.61 12.24 -5.22
N ILE A 146 -10.61 11.97 -4.39
CA ILE A 146 -11.03 10.61 -4.06
C ILE A 146 -12.07 10.22 -5.13
N ALA A 147 -11.59 9.51 -6.18
CA ALA A 147 -12.45 9.09 -7.29
C ALA A 147 -13.36 7.91 -6.92
N GLY A 148 -12.95 7.11 -5.94
CA GLY A 148 -13.68 5.93 -5.48
C GLY A 148 -14.60 6.20 -4.28
N ASP A 149 -15.22 5.11 -3.81
CA ASP A 149 -16.10 5.16 -2.66
C ASP A 149 -15.32 5.30 -1.34
N PHE A 150 -15.74 6.29 -0.53
CA PHE A 150 -15.12 6.55 0.77
C PHE A 150 -15.27 5.38 1.75
N GLN A 151 -16.35 4.61 1.68
CA GLN A 151 -16.56 3.42 2.49
C GLN A 151 -15.53 2.35 2.16
N SER A 152 -15.24 2.17 0.88
CA SER A 152 -14.18 1.26 0.40
C SER A 152 -12.81 1.63 0.96
N LEU A 153 -12.49 2.93 0.99
CA LEU A 153 -11.25 3.43 1.58
C LEU A 153 -11.19 3.16 3.09
N LEU A 154 -12.29 3.36 3.82
CA LEU A 154 -12.34 3.09 5.26
C LEU A 154 -12.16 1.59 5.57
N ILE A 155 -12.78 0.70 4.80
CA ILE A 155 -12.63 -0.76 4.99
C ILE A 155 -11.18 -1.17 4.71
N ALA A 156 -10.57 -0.69 3.64
CA ALA A 156 -9.17 -0.94 3.34
C ALA A 156 -8.24 -0.46 4.47
N THR A 157 -8.49 0.75 4.97
CA THR A 157 -7.73 1.33 6.09
C THR A 157 -7.92 0.53 7.37
N LEU A 158 -9.14 0.06 7.66
CA LEU A 158 -9.44 -0.76 8.83
C LEU A 158 -8.63 -2.07 8.82
N LEU A 159 -8.62 -2.78 7.68
CA LEU A 159 -7.88 -4.03 7.53
C LEU A 159 -6.37 -3.80 7.65
N TYR A 160 -5.87 -2.72 7.08
CA TYR A 160 -4.47 -2.35 7.17
C TYR A 160 -4.06 -2.03 8.61
N VAL A 161 -4.81 -1.18 9.29
CA VAL A 161 -4.60 -0.82 10.70
C VAL A 161 -4.67 -2.07 11.59
N PHE A 162 -5.61 -2.98 11.34
CA PHE A 162 -5.69 -4.26 12.04
C PHE A 162 -4.42 -5.11 11.86
N ALA A 163 -3.89 -5.22 10.64
CA ALA A 163 -2.65 -5.94 10.38
C ALA A 163 -1.45 -5.29 11.09
N LEU A 164 -1.36 -3.94 11.08
CA LEU A 164 -0.30 -3.19 11.74
C LEU A 164 -0.35 -3.30 13.26
N LEU A 165 -1.55 -3.25 13.86
CA LEU A 165 -1.73 -3.46 15.29
C LEU A 165 -1.32 -4.86 15.70
N SER A 166 -1.67 -5.86 14.90
CA SER A 166 -1.24 -7.24 15.13
C SER A 166 0.27 -7.39 15.10
N LEU A 167 0.96 -6.75 14.14
CA LEU A 167 2.42 -6.68 14.09
C LEU A 167 3.02 -5.94 15.29
N GLY A 168 2.47 -4.79 15.67
CA GLY A 168 2.89 -4.05 16.84
C GLY A 168 2.75 -4.88 18.13
N LEU A 169 1.65 -5.64 18.24
CA LEU A 169 1.44 -6.55 19.36
C LEU A 169 2.49 -7.67 19.38
N LEU A 170 2.83 -8.26 18.23
CA LEU A 170 3.87 -9.27 18.10
C LEU A 170 5.24 -8.74 18.55
N ILE A 171 5.62 -7.55 18.08
CA ILE A 171 6.85 -6.87 18.51
C ILE A 171 6.86 -6.66 20.03
N SER A 172 5.74 -6.23 20.57
CA SER A 172 5.59 -6.02 22.02
C SER A 172 5.77 -7.29 22.84
N THR A 173 5.46 -8.47 22.31
CA THR A 173 5.70 -9.74 22.99
C THR A 173 7.18 -10.11 23.05
N TRP A 174 7.98 -9.67 22.08
CA TRP A 174 9.42 -9.94 22.01
C TRP A 174 10.27 -8.90 22.73
N ALA A 175 9.87 -7.65 22.68
CA ALA A 175 10.60 -6.54 23.26
C ALA A 175 10.59 -6.61 24.80
N GLN A 176 11.74 -6.34 25.41
CA GLN A 176 11.89 -6.30 26.86
C GLN A 176 11.67 -4.90 27.45
N ASN A 177 11.97 -3.86 26.68
CA ASN A 177 11.81 -2.46 27.05
C ASN A 177 11.32 -1.62 25.86
N GLN A 178 10.87 -0.38 26.14
CA GLN A 178 10.31 0.51 25.12
C GLN A 178 11.31 0.85 24.02
N ILE A 179 12.61 0.99 24.35
CA ILE A 179 13.64 1.32 23.35
C ILE A 179 13.81 0.15 22.38
N GLN A 180 13.83 -1.07 22.88
CA GLN A 180 13.91 -2.27 22.03
C GLN A 180 12.67 -2.43 21.15
N ALA A 181 11.48 -2.16 21.68
CA ALA A 181 10.25 -2.17 20.88
C ALA A 181 10.33 -1.16 19.72
N LEU A 182 10.81 0.05 20.01
CA LEU A 182 11.03 1.09 18.99
C LEU A 182 12.00 0.63 17.89
N GLN A 183 13.15 0.08 18.29
CA GLN A 183 14.15 -0.42 17.34
C GLN A 183 13.59 -1.52 16.45
N MET A 184 12.83 -2.47 17.02
CA MET A 184 12.17 -3.52 16.24
C MET A 184 11.13 -2.94 15.27
N CYS A 185 10.36 -1.95 15.68
CA CYS A 185 9.44 -1.27 14.76
C CYS A 185 10.17 -0.62 13.58
N VAL A 186 11.30 0.04 13.83
CA VAL A 186 12.11 0.65 12.77
C VAL A 186 12.61 -0.40 11.77
N ILE A 187 12.99 -1.60 12.23
CA ILE A 187 13.42 -2.71 11.36
C ILE A 187 12.30 -3.13 10.38
N PHE A 188 11.01 -3.01 10.79
CA PHE A 188 9.88 -3.29 9.91
C PHE A 188 9.51 -2.10 9.01
N VAL A 189 9.63 -0.88 9.53
CA VAL A 189 9.28 0.35 8.80
C VAL A 189 10.25 0.62 7.65
N LEU A 190 11.56 0.47 7.87
CA LEU A 190 12.56 0.76 6.84
C LEU A 190 12.37 -0.06 5.55
N PRO A 191 12.22 -1.41 5.60
CA PRO A 191 11.89 -2.17 4.40
C PRO A 191 10.55 -1.74 3.76
N SER A 192 9.56 -1.37 4.57
CA SER A 192 8.28 -0.90 4.03
C SER A 192 8.42 0.37 3.21
N VAL A 193 9.28 1.31 3.61
CA VAL A 193 9.53 2.54 2.85
C VAL A 193 10.09 2.23 1.47
N PHE A 194 11.02 1.29 1.37
CA PHE A 194 11.70 0.99 0.10
C PHE A 194 10.96 -0.03 -0.76
N PHE A 195 10.39 -1.07 -0.16
CA PHE A 195 9.88 -2.24 -0.88
C PHE A 195 8.36 -2.33 -0.95
N SER A 196 7.60 -1.44 -0.32
CA SER A 196 6.13 -1.47 -0.38
C SER A 196 5.53 -0.99 -1.72
N GLY A 197 6.34 -0.58 -2.69
CA GLY A 197 5.83 0.08 -3.89
C GLY A 197 5.60 1.59 -3.71
N PHE A 198 6.04 2.16 -2.57
CA PHE A 198 5.93 3.59 -2.31
C PHE A 198 6.93 4.38 -3.16
N ILE A 199 8.23 4.09 -3.02
CA ILE A 199 9.31 4.77 -3.76
C ILE A 199 9.56 4.08 -5.09
N PHE A 200 9.75 2.76 -5.06
CA PHE A 200 10.05 1.96 -6.25
C PHE A 200 8.84 1.11 -6.62
N PRO A 201 8.36 1.17 -7.87
CA PRO A 201 7.30 0.29 -8.35
C PRO A 201 7.73 -1.18 -8.24
N ARG A 202 6.80 -2.05 -7.83
CA ARG A 202 7.08 -3.48 -7.62
C ARG A 202 7.54 -4.18 -8.88
N GLU A 203 7.05 -3.76 -10.04
CA GLU A 203 7.35 -4.34 -11.36
C GLU A 203 8.83 -4.20 -11.74
N THR A 204 9.51 -3.20 -11.17
CA THR A 204 10.93 -2.94 -11.44
C THR A 204 11.88 -3.61 -10.44
N MET A 205 11.33 -4.28 -9.40
CA MET A 205 12.15 -4.89 -8.35
C MET A 205 12.69 -6.26 -8.76
N PRO A 206 13.97 -6.57 -8.42
CA PRO A 206 14.50 -7.92 -8.49
C PRO A 206 13.67 -8.90 -7.65
N TRP A 207 13.61 -10.17 -8.05
CA TRP A 207 12.74 -11.19 -7.45
C TRP A 207 12.89 -11.35 -5.92
N ILE A 208 14.09 -11.15 -5.38
CA ILE A 208 14.35 -11.21 -3.93
C ILE A 208 13.58 -10.11 -3.19
N PHE A 209 13.67 -8.86 -3.67
CA PHE A 209 12.98 -7.72 -3.06
C PHE A 209 11.46 -7.77 -3.29
N TYR A 210 11.03 -8.35 -4.41
CA TYR A 210 9.62 -8.64 -4.64
C TYR A 210 9.06 -9.62 -3.59
N GLY A 211 9.83 -10.64 -3.22
CA GLY A 211 9.47 -11.57 -2.13
C GLY A 211 9.36 -10.87 -0.77
N VAL A 212 10.30 -9.98 -0.44
CA VAL A 212 10.24 -9.16 0.79
C VAL A 212 9.02 -8.24 0.77
N SER A 213 8.75 -7.59 -0.36
CA SER A 213 7.57 -6.74 -0.57
C SER A 213 6.27 -7.47 -0.27
N ALA A 214 6.16 -8.75 -0.63
CA ALA A 214 4.97 -9.57 -0.40
C ALA A 214 4.68 -9.83 1.09
N LEU A 215 5.66 -9.72 1.98
CA LEU A 215 5.51 -9.87 3.42
C LEU A 215 5.09 -8.58 4.14
N LEU A 216 5.05 -7.45 3.43
CA LEU A 216 4.77 -6.14 4.01
C LEU A 216 3.30 -5.77 3.82
N PRO A 217 2.52 -5.53 4.89
CA PRO A 217 1.12 -5.08 4.78
C PRO A 217 0.99 -3.75 4.03
N ALA A 218 1.98 -2.87 4.16
CA ALA A 218 2.02 -1.59 3.47
C ALA A 218 1.94 -1.72 1.95
N THR A 219 2.49 -2.78 1.38
CA THR A 219 2.46 -3.05 -0.05
C THR A 219 1.03 -3.15 -0.60
N TYR A 220 0.23 -3.97 0.04
CA TYR A 220 -1.17 -4.20 -0.38
C TYR A 220 -2.06 -3.00 -0.11
N TYR A 221 -1.80 -2.30 1.00
CA TYR A 221 -2.58 -1.12 1.33
C TYR A 221 -2.29 0.06 0.40
N ILE A 222 -1.03 0.35 0.09
CA ILE A 222 -0.66 1.45 -0.81
C ILE A 222 -1.21 1.22 -2.21
N GLU A 223 -1.16 -0.02 -2.71
CA GLU A 223 -1.74 -0.41 -3.99
C GLU A 223 -3.27 -0.22 -3.98
N LEU A 224 -3.94 -0.74 -2.94
CA LEU A 224 -5.39 -0.63 -2.77
C LEU A 224 -5.83 0.84 -2.61
N GLN A 225 -5.12 1.62 -1.80
CA GLN A 225 -5.42 3.03 -1.59
C GLN A 225 -5.27 3.84 -2.88
N ARG A 226 -4.20 3.62 -3.65
CA ARG A 226 -4.02 4.28 -4.95
C ARG A 226 -5.11 3.87 -5.95
N ALA A 227 -5.49 2.60 -5.97
CA ALA A 227 -6.55 2.12 -6.84
C ALA A 227 -7.91 2.78 -6.50
N ILE A 228 -8.27 2.87 -5.24
CA ILE A 228 -9.51 3.50 -4.81
C ILE A 228 -9.46 5.02 -5.05
N VAL A 229 -8.39 5.69 -4.62
CA VAL A 229 -8.29 7.15 -4.66
C VAL A 229 -8.18 7.68 -6.08
N LEU A 230 -7.33 7.07 -6.92
CA LEU A 230 -7.02 7.61 -8.25
C LEU A 230 -7.86 6.99 -9.37
N ARG A 231 -8.13 5.68 -9.27
CA ARG A 231 -8.80 4.93 -10.35
C ARG A 231 -10.31 4.75 -10.10
N GLY A 232 -10.79 5.08 -8.89
CA GLY A 232 -12.18 4.84 -8.53
C GLY A 232 -12.55 3.36 -8.46
N ALA A 233 -11.55 2.49 -8.19
CA ALA A 233 -11.75 1.06 -8.16
C ALA A 233 -12.63 0.64 -6.99
N SER A 234 -13.45 -0.38 -7.19
CA SER A 234 -14.25 -0.99 -6.15
C SER A 234 -13.44 -2.01 -5.34
N LEU A 235 -13.91 -2.32 -4.11
CA LEU A 235 -13.27 -3.39 -3.30
C LEU A 235 -13.26 -4.74 -4.02
N GLY A 236 -14.28 -4.99 -4.87
CA GLY A 236 -14.38 -6.23 -5.62
C GLY A 236 -13.24 -6.44 -6.62
N ASP A 237 -12.71 -5.36 -7.19
CA ASP A 237 -11.62 -5.44 -8.17
C ASP A 237 -10.28 -5.86 -7.53
N PHE A 238 -10.12 -5.60 -6.22
CA PHE A 238 -8.91 -5.86 -5.45
C PHE A 238 -9.15 -6.82 -4.25
N TRP A 239 -10.10 -7.74 -4.41
CA TRP A 239 -10.46 -8.69 -3.36
C TRP A 239 -9.26 -9.48 -2.82
N LEU A 240 -8.26 -9.76 -3.67
CA LEU A 240 -7.06 -10.49 -3.29
C LEU A 240 -6.23 -9.70 -2.25
N ASN A 241 -6.04 -8.40 -2.46
CA ASN A 241 -5.30 -7.55 -1.53
C ASN A 241 -6.02 -7.45 -0.17
N ILE A 242 -7.35 -7.44 -0.19
CA ILE A 242 -8.19 -7.44 1.01
C ILE A 242 -8.02 -8.74 1.80
N VAL A 243 -8.11 -9.88 1.10
CA VAL A 243 -7.93 -11.20 1.72
C VAL A 243 -6.52 -11.37 2.29
N ILE A 244 -5.50 -10.90 1.57
CA ILE A 244 -4.11 -10.96 2.05
C ILE A 244 -3.93 -10.08 3.30
N LEU A 245 -4.42 -8.84 3.31
CA LEU A 245 -4.33 -7.95 4.47
C LEU A 245 -5.03 -8.54 5.70
N ALA A 246 -6.26 -9.04 5.52
CA ALA A 246 -7.00 -9.70 6.59
C ALA A 246 -6.27 -10.96 7.08
N GLY A 247 -5.79 -11.78 6.15
CA GLY A 247 -5.03 -13.01 6.43
C GLY A 247 -3.74 -12.73 7.19
N MET A 248 -2.98 -11.70 6.79
CA MET A 248 -1.77 -11.27 7.50
C MET A 248 -2.08 -10.86 8.94
N GLY A 249 -3.09 -10.02 9.15
CA GLY A 249 -3.51 -9.60 10.49
C GLY A 249 -3.92 -10.79 11.37
N LEU A 250 -4.75 -11.69 10.83
CA LEU A 250 -5.20 -12.91 11.52
C LEU A 250 -4.05 -13.87 11.81
N ALA A 251 -3.13 -14.08 10.88
CA ALA A 251 -1.97 -14.93 11.08
C ALA A 251 -1.06 -14.39 12.20
N VAL A 252 -0.78 -13.08 12.17
CA VAL A 252 0.10 -12.46 13.16
C VAL A 252 -0.53 -12.46 14.56
N ILE A 253 -1.82 -12.16 14.70
CA ILE A 253 -2.48 -12.20 16.02
C ILE A 253 -2.56 -13.63 16.54
N SER A 254 -2.74 -14.63 15.66
CA SER A 254 -2.72 -16.03 16.03
C SER A 254 -1.35 -16.47 16.54
N LEU A 255 -0.27 -16.02 15.87
CA LEU A 255 1.10 -16.22 16.34
C LEU A 255 1.34 -15.59 17.71
N CYS A 256 0.84 -14.36 17.94
CA CYS A 256 0.90 -13.72 19.26
C CYS A 256 0.22 -14.56 20.33
N ALA A 257 -0.99 -15.06 20.05
CA ALA A 257 -1.75 -15.89 21.00
C ALA A 257 -1.05 -17.20 21.33
N LEU A 258 -0.37 -17.81 20.37
CA LEU A 258 0.43 -19.02 20.57
C LEU A 258 1.69 -18.74 21.40
N GLN A 259 2.42 -17.67 21.09
CA GLN A 259 3.66 -17.33 21.79
C GLN A 259 3.42 -16.90 23.23
N PHE A 260 2.30 -16.27 23.51
CA PHE A 260 1.93 -15.86 24.86
C PHE A 260 1.77 -17.08 25.80
N LYS A 261 1.52 -18.26 25.26
CA LYS A 261 1.45 -19.53 26.00
C LYS A 261 2.79 -19.95 26.59
N TRP A 262 3.89 -19.76 25.88
CA TRP A 262 5.21 -20.29 26.24
C TRP A 262 5.91 -19.48 27.33
N LYS A 263 5.46 -18.26 27.62
CA LYS A 263 6.05 -17.39 28.65
C LYS A 263 5.38 -17.50 30.03
N ILE A 264 4.33 -18.31 30.15
CA ILE A 264 3.57 -18.51 31.39
C ILE A 264 3.94 -19.83 32.08
N THR A 265 4.68 -20.71 31.40
CA THR A 265 5.21 -21.98 31.93
C THR A 265 6.66 -21.81 32.32
#